data_82ae9f7bd5c18f20c1fff39209026fa3
#
_entry.id   82ae9f7bd5c18f20c1fff39209026fa3
#
_cell.length_a   1.000
_cell.length_b   1.000
_cell.length_c   1.000
_cell.angle_alpha   90.00
_cell.angle_beta   90.00
_cell.angle_gamma   90.00
#
_symmetry.space_group_name_H-M   'P 1'
#
loop_
_entity.id
_entity.type
_entity.pdbx_description
1 polymer ?
#
loop_
_entity_poly.entity_id
_entity_poly.type
_entity_poly.pdbx_seq_one_letter_code
_entity_poly.pdbx_strand_id
1 'polypeptide(L)'
;MASTVIFGLALSKQIKPASANDAVQQPLNQTEYFISQISEPARQLAQDNDLYASVMIAQAILESGSGQSGLSGYPHYNLFGIKGAYAGQSATMETLEEDGQGNTYAINDQFRSYSSYAESLQDYVYVLRQSHFAGAWKSNAPTYQDATAALTGVYATDSHYYAKLNYLIEAYNLTQFDSPSYQTGASNMVY
;
A
#
# COMPACT_ATOMS: atom_id res chain seq x y z
N MET A 1 10.15 -5.21 -21.16
CA MET A 1 10.02 -3.92 -20.45
C MET A 1 8.64 -3.93 -19.81
N ALA A 2 8.57 -4.20 -18.52
CA ALA A 2 7.29 -4.19 -17.80
C ALA A 2 7.04 -2.76 -17.32
N SER A 3 6.15 -2.04 -18.00
CA SER A 3 5.68 -0.73 -17.55
C SER A 3 4.68 -0.96 -16.42
N THR A 4 5.10 -0.70 -15.20
CA THR A 4 4.21 -0.72 -14.04
C THR A 4 3.63 0.68 -13.90
N VAL A 5 2.49 0.92 -14.54
CA VAL A 5 1.77 2.19 -14.40
C VAL A 5 0.66 1.99 -13.38
N ILE A 6 0.59 2.85 -12.41
CA ILE A 6 -0.34 2.80 -11.30
C ILE A 6 -1.13 4.10 -11.23
N PHE A 7 -2.39 3.93 -10.94
CA PHE A 7 -3.44 4.94 -10.89
C PHE A 7 -3.29 5.89 -9.70
N GLY A 8 -3.36 7.18 -9.98
CA GLY A 8 -3.69 8.16 -8.97
C GLY A 8 -5.17 8.54 -9.06
N LEU A 9 -6.04 7.99 -8.22
CA LEU A 9 -7.37 8.56 -8.03
C LEU A 9 -7.26 9.77 -7.12
N ALA A 10 -7.49 10.95 -7.67
CA ALA A 10 -7.62 12.18 -6.90
C ALA A 10 -8.97 12.17 -6.16
N LEU A 11 -8.95 11.89 -4.85
CA LEU A 11 -10.05 12.26 -3.96
C LEU A 11 -9.56 13.35 -2.99
N SER A 12 -9.91 14.59 -3.30
CA SER A 12 -9.81 15.69 -2.36
C SER A 12 -10.99 15.64 -1.38
N LYS A 13 -10.77 15.12 -0.16
CA LYS A 13 -11.64 15.38 0.98
C LYS A 13 -10.82 15.98 2.10
N GLN A 14 -11.13 17.20 2.47
CA GLN A 14 -10.52 17.92 3.59
C GLN A 14 -10.85 17.21 4.90
N ILE A 15 -9.85 16.75 5.62
CA ILE A 15 -9.98 16.16 6.96
C ILE A 15 -9.67 17.27 7.97
N LYS A 16 -10.65 17.56 8.82
CA LYS A 16 -10.55 18.51 9.93
C LYS A 16 -9.93 17.77 11.13
N PRO A 17 -8.93 18.33 11.85
CA PRO A 17 -8.36 17.65 13.02
C PRO A 17 -9.37 17.61 14.17
N ALA A 18 -9.52 16.43 14.79
CA ALA A 18 -10.34 16.23 15.96
C ALA A 18 -9.64 16.70 17.24
N SER A 19 -10.39 17.35 18.13
CA SER A 19 -9.95 17.83 19.45
C SER A 19 -9.72 16.66 20.42
N ALA A 20 -8.59 16.70 21.14
CA ALA A 20 -8.27 15.71 22.17
C ALA A 20 -9.08 16.01 23.43
N ASN A 21 -10.18 15.28 23.63
CA ASN A 21 -10.79 14.95 24.94
C ASN A 21 -12.16 14.32 24.68
N ASP A 22 -12.16 13.01 24.49
CA ASP A 22 -13.24 12.12 24.88
C ASP A 22 -12.80 10.68 24.58
N ALA A 23 -12.48 9.92 25.61
CA ALA A 23 -12.15 8.50 25.48
C ALA A 23 -13.43 7.64 25.32
N VAL A 24 -14.28 8.06 24.40
CA VAL A 24 -15.28 7.19 23.78
C VAL A 24 -14.60 6.66 22.52
N GLN A 25 -14.40 5.35 22.43
CA GLN A 25 -13.92 4.74 21.19
C GLN A 25 -14.90 5.14 20.08
N GLN A 26 -14.49 6.16 19.31
CA GLN A 26 -15.22 6.50 18.09
C GLN A 26 -15.09 5.30 17.13
N PRO A 27 -16.14 4.95 16.40
CA PRO A 27 -16.03 3.90 15.40
C PRO A 27 -14.92 4.29 14.41
N LEU A 28 -14.04 3.31 14.10
CA LEU A 28 -12.95 3.48 13.16
C LEU A 28 -13.50 4.07 11.85
N ASN A 29 -12.81 5.08 11.32
CA ASN A 29 -13.12 5.53 9.98
C ASN A 29 -12.74 4.44 8.96
N GLN A 30 -13.21 4.57 7.71
CA GLN A 30 -12.98 3.56 6.67
C GLN A 30 -11.50 3.19 6.48
N THR A 31 -10.61 4.18 6.54
CA THR A 31 -9.17 3.95 6.37
C THR A 31 -8.58 3.24 7.58
N GLU A 32 -8.96 3.62 8.79
CA GLU A 32 -8.50 2.94 10.02
C GLU A 32 -8.98 1.48 10.06
N TYR A 33 -10.23 1.23 9.64
CA TYR A 33 -10.74 -0.13 9.50
C TYR A 33 -9.93 -0.92 8.48
N PHE A 34 -9.64 -0.35 7.31
CA PHE A 34 -8.80 -0.99 6.30
C PHE A 34 -7.39 -1.28 6.81
N ILE A 35 -6.75 -0.32 7.50
CA ILE A 35 -5.44 -0.52 8.15
C ILE A 35 -5.49 -1.71 9.11
N SER A 36 -6.54 -1.82 9.93
CA SER A 36 -6.68 -2.92 10.89
C SER A 36 -6.72 -4.30 10.23
N GLN A 37 -7.18 -4.38 8.98
CA GLN A 37 -7.26 -5.62 8.20
C GLN A 37 -5.91 -6.08 7.64
N ILE A 38 -5.02 -5.13 7.29
CA ILE A 38 -3.80 -5.42 6.54
C ILE A 38 -2.51 -5.19 7.32
N SER A 39 -2.54 -4.44 8.42
CA SER A 39 -1.32 -3.96 9.08
C SER A 39 -0.44 -5.07 9.65
N GLU A 40 -1.01 -6.07 10.31
CA GLU A 40 -0.21 -7.13 10.89
C GLU A 40 0.40 -8.07 9.84
N PRO A 41 -0.34 -8.54 8.82
CA PRO A 41 0.27 -9.23 7.68
C PRO A 41 1.34 -8.40 6.97
N ALA A 42 1.11 -7.10 6.76
CA ALA A 42 2.09 -6.20 6.15
C ALA A 42 3.36 -6.05 7.00
N ARG A 43 3.21 -5.92 8.33
CA ARG A 43 4.33 -5.88 9.28
C ARG A 43 5.22 -7.12 9.13
N GLN A 44 4.63 -8.30 9.21
CA GLN A 44 5.36 -9.56 9.12
C GLN A 44 6.09 -9.67 7.77
N LEU A 45 5.38 -9.46 6.67
CA LEU A 45 5.97 -9.54 5.33
C LEU A 45 7.08 -8.53 5.12
N ALA A 46 6.92 -7.30 5.60
CA ALA A 46 7.93 -6.26 5.45
C ALA A 46 9.21 -6.58 6.23
N GLN A 47 9.08 -7.11 7.46
CA GLN A 47 10.22 -7.52 8.27
C GLN A 47 11.01 -8.66 7.62
N ASP A 48 10.31 -9.67 7.13
CA ASP A 48 10.92 -10.84 6.51
C ASP A 48 11.59 -10.52 5.16
N ASN A 49 11.27 -9.37 4.56
CA ASN A 49 11.66 -9.05 3.19
C ASN A 49 12.37 -7.69 3.03
N ASP A 50 12.97 -7.15 4.09
CA ASP A 50 13.77 -5.92 4.01
C ASP A 50 12.98 -4.71 3.46
N LEU A 51 11.70 -4.60 3.82
CA LEU A 51 10.78 -3.54 3.40
C LEU A 51 10.23 -2.76 4.60
N TYR A 52 9.70 -1.56 4.35
CA TYR A 52 8.96 -0.78 5.33
C TYR A 52 7.47 -1.17 5.31
N ALA A 53 6.94 -1.63 6.44
CA ALA A 53 5.51 -1.92 6.57
C ALA A 53 4.67 -0.64 6.41
N SER A 54 5.15 0.48 6.95
CA SER A 54 4.53 1.79 6.80
C SER A 54 4.34 2.18 5.33
N VAL A 55 5.35 1.94 4.49
CA VAL A 55 5.30 2.22 3.04
C VAL A 55 4.32 1.29 2.35
N MET A 56 4.38 -0.02 2.64
CA MET A 56 3.45 -1.02 2.09
C MET A 56 1.99 -0.67 2.40
N ILE A 57 1.69 -0.32 3.65
CA ILE A 57 0.33 0.06 4.07
C ILE A 57 -0.11 1.36 3.40
N ALA A 58 0.77 2.39 3.34
CA ALA A 58 0.46 3.66 2.69
C ALA A 58 0.17 3.49 1.19
N GLN A 59 0.95 2.65 0.48
CA GLN A 59 0.67 2.30 -0.91
C GLN A 59 -0.68 1.59 -1.04
N ALA A 60 -0.97 0.60 -0.20
CA ALA A 60 -2.26 -0.09 -0.22
C ALA A 60 -3.44 0.88 0.00
N ILE A 61 -3.33 1.84 0.93
CA ILE A 61 -4.34 2.88 1.15
C ILE A 61 -4.53 3.73 -0.11
N LEU A 62 -3.43 4.22 -0.67
CA LEU A 62 -3.44 5.14 -1.81
C LEU A 62 -4.01 4.47 -3.07
N GLU A 63 -3.48 3.29 -3.43
CA GLU A 63 -3.81 2.60 -4.68
C GLU A 63 -5.23 2.00 -4.67
N SER A 64 -5.70 1.56 -3.51
CA SER A 64 -7.02 0.95 -3.38
C SER A 64 -8.14 1.90 -2.94
N GLY A 65 -7.80 3.16 -2.63
CA GLY A 65 -8.74 4.07 -1.96
C GLY A 65 -9.24 3.50 -0.64
N SER A 66 -8.31 3.01 0.21
CA SER A 66 -8.63 2.32 1.47
C SER A 66 -9.52 1.09 1.29
N GLY A 67 -9.24 0.29 0.27
CA GLY A 67 -9.98 -0.93 -0.04
C GLY A 67 -11.33 -0.71 -0.72
N GLN A 68 -11.62 0.52 -1.20
CA GLN A 68 -12.93 0.88 -1.79
C GLN A 68 -12.97 0.80 -3.32
N SER A 69 -11.82 0.63 -4.00
CA SER A 69 -11.82 0.50 -5.45
C SER A 69 -12.45 -0.82 -5.89
N GLY A 70 -13.05 -0.85 -7.07
CA GLY A 70 -13.64 -2.07 -7.63
C GLY A 70 -12.63 -3.22 -7.81
N LEU A 71 -11.34 -2.88 -7.93
CA LEU A 71 -10.26 -3.87 -8.05
C LEU A 71 -9.80 -4.41 -6.69
N SER A 72 -9.95 -3.64 -5.60
CA SER A 72 -9.44 -4.01 -4.28
C SER A 72 -10.37 -4.89 -3.46
N GLY A 73 -11.66 -4.97 -3.82
CA GLY A 73 -12.65 -5.82 -3.15
C GLY A 73 -12.85 -7.17 -3.84
N TYR A 74 -13.84 -7.94 -3.32
CA TYR A 74 -14.30 -9.16 -3.97
C TYR A 74 -14.74 -8.88 -5.42
N PRO A 75 -14.36 -9.68 -6.40
CA PRO A 75 -13.62 -10.94 -6.29
C PRO A 75 -12.10 -10.80 -6.51
N HIS A 76 -11.54 -9.59 -6.63
CA HIS A 76 -10.20 -9.38 -7.17
C HIS A 76 -9.10 -9.14 -6.14
N TYR A 77 -9.42 -8.49 -5.01
CA TYR A 77 -8.51 -8.21 -3.88
C TYR A 77 -7.14 -7.60 -4.23
N ASN A 78 -7.00 -6.92 -5.36
CA ASN A 78 -5.76 -6.28 -5.78
C ASN A 78 -5.63 -4.90 -5.11
N LEU A 79 -4.82 -4.83 -4.07
CA LEU A 79 -4.64 -3.63 -3.25
C LEU A 79 -3.68 -2.61 -3.87
N PHE A 80 -2.89 -3.00 -4.84
CA PHE A 80 -1.76 -2.22 -5.34
C PHE A 80 -1.87 -1.88 -6.84
N GLY A 81 -2.96 -2.23 -7.50
CA GLY A 81 -3.11 -2.00 -8.92
C GLY A 81 -2.09 -2.74 -9.79
N ILE A 82 -1.59 -3.89 -9.33
CA ILE A 82 -0.55 -4.63 -10.08
C ILE A 82 -1.15 -5.20 -11.35
N LYS A 83 -0.53 -4.86 -12.48
CA LYS A 83 -0.96 -5.29 -13.82
C LYS A 83 -0.54 -6.73 -14.13
N GLY A 84 -1.27 -7.35 -15.06
CA GLY A 84 -1.01 -8.71 -15.56
C GLY A 84 -1.92 -9.77 -14.96
N ALA A 85 -1.40 -11.00 -14.78
CA ALA A 85 -2.11 -12.11 -14.19
C ALA A 85 -1.32 -12.70 -13.01
N TYR A 86 -2.04 -13.19 -11.98
CA TYR A 86 -1.50 -13.94 -10.85
C TYR A 86 -2.09 -15.35 -10.90
N ALA A 87 -1.24 -16.37 -10.96
CA ALA A 87 -1.67 -17.76 -11.11
C ALA A 87 -2.72 -17.98 -12.24
N GLY A 88 -2.60 -17.22 -13.33
CA GLY A 88 -3.54 -17.25 -14.45
C GLY A 88 -4.84 -16.45 -14.24
N GLN A 89 -5.02 -15.78 -13.10
CA GLN A 89 -6.20 -14.97 -12.77
C GLN A 89 -5.94 -13.49 -13.03
N SER A 90 -6.84 -12.84 -13.75
CA SER A 90 -6.80 -11.39 -14.00
C SER A 90 -8.20 -10.80 -14.07
N ALA A 91 -8.29 -9.49 -13.83
CA ALA A 91 -9.47 -8.67 -14.07
C ALA A 91 -9.16 -7.66 -15.18
N THR A 92 -10.06 -7.50 -16.13
CA THR A 92 -9.95 -6.40 -17.12
C THR A 92 -10.70 -5.20 -16.58
N MET A 93 -9.99 -4.08 -16.42
CA MET A 93 -10.54 -2.82 -15.90
C MET A 93 -10.19 -1.68 -16.83
N GLU A 94 -11.13 -0.72 -16.96
CA GLU A 94 -10.81 0.56 -17.58
C GLU A 94 -9.87 1.35 -16.67
N THR A 95 -8.82 1.88 -17.27
CA THR A 95 -7.80 2.68 -16.61
C THR A 95 -7.47 3.91 -17.45
N LEU A 96 -7.08 5.01 -16.81
CA LEU A 96 -6.61 6.21 -17.48
C LEU A 96 -5.08 6.16 -17.57
N GLU A 97 -4.55 6.31 -18.74
CA GLU A 97 -3.11 6.46 -18.98
C GLU A 97 -2.81 7.88 -19.42
N GLU A 98 -1.59 8.33 -19.18
CA GLU A 98 -1.10 9.64 -19.61
C GLU A 98 -0.12 9.48 -20.78
N ASP A 99 -0.26 10.32 -21.82
CA ASP A 99 0.55 10.25 -23.03
C ASP A 99 1.94 10.92 -22.91
N GLY A 100 2.32 11.35 -21.70
CA GLY A 100 3.57 12.09 -21.43
C GLY A 100 3.52 13.56 -21.88
N GLN A 101 2.40 14.03 -22.42
CA GLN A 101 2.13 15.41 -22.81
C GLN A 101 1.06 16.07 -21.93
N GLY A 102 0.60 15.34 -20.89
CA GLY A 102 -0.44 15.79 -19.97
C GLY A 102 -1.87 15.45 -20.42
N ASN A 103 -2.05 14.71 -21.52
CA ASN A 103 -3.37 14.25 -21.92
C ASN A 103 -3.64 12.85 -21.34
N THR A 104 -4.82 12.65 -20.81
CA THR A 104 -5.26 11.34 -20.29
C THR A 104 -6.21 10.67 -21.29
N TYR A 105 -6.06 9.36 -21.47
CA TYR A 105 -6.95 8.56 -22.29
C TYR A 105 -7.30 7.24 -21.59
N ALA A 106 -8.52 6.76 -21.80
CA ALA A 106 -8.98 5.53 -21.20
C ALA A 106 -8.54 4.31 -22.03
N ILE A 107 -8.03 3.29 -21.36
CA ILE A 107 -7.74 1.98 -21.95
C ILE A 107 -8.31 0.88 -21.06
N ASN A 108 -8.56 -0.29 -21.65
CA ASN A 108 -8.78 -1.50 -20.87
C ASN A 108 -7.46 -2.22 -20.67
N ASP A 109 -7.11 -2.49 -19.42
CA ASP A 109 -5.90 -3.22 -19.09
C ASP A 109 -6.19 -4.39 -18.15
N GLN A 110 -5.28 -5.35 -18.10
CA GLN A 110 -5.37 -6.50 -17.24
C GLN A 110 -4.65 -6.23 -15.92
N PHE A 111 -5.34 -6.51 -14.82
CA PHE A 111 -4.82 -6.42 -13.46
C PHE A 111 -4.85 -7.79 -12.81
N ARG A 112 -3.85 -8.09 -11.98
CA ARG A 112 -3.80 -9.34 -11.22
C ARG A 112 -5.03 -9.45 -10.33
N SER A 113 -5.55 -10.67 -10.22
CA SER A 113 -6.68 -11.00 -9.35
C SER A 113 -6.24 -12.06 -8.35
N TYR A 114 -6.54 -11.83 -7.08
CA TYR A 114 -6.14 -12.67 -5.94
C TYR A 114 -7.38 -13.21 -5.24
N SER A 115 -7.22 -14.21 -4.39
CA SER A 115 -8.30 -14.77 -3.58
C SER A 115 -8.46 -14.06 -2.22
N SER A 116 -7.47 -13.24 -1.82
CA SER A 116 -7.44 -12.54 -0.53
C SER A 116 -6.48 -11.36 -0.52
N TYR A 117 -6.62 -10.48 0.49
CA TYR A 117 -5.62 -9.44 0.78
C TYR A 117 -4.24 -10.02 1.09
N ALA A 118 -4.18 -11.18 1.75
CA ALA A 118 -2.91 -11.84 2.07
C ALA A 118 -2.11 -12.19 0.81
N GLU A 119 -2.76 -12.75 -0.22
CA GLU A 119 -2.10 -13.02 -1.51
C GLU A 119 -1.65 -11.75 -2.22
N SER A 120 -2.46 -10.69 -2.18
CA SER A 120 -2.09 -9.39 -2.75
C SER A 120 -0.83 -8.80 -2.08
N LEU A 121 -0.78 -8.84 -0.74
CA LEU A 121 0.39 -8.39 0.02
C LEU A 121 1.64 -9.23 -0.28
N GLN A 122 1.48 -10.55 -0.39
CA GLN A 122 2.58 -11.45 -0.72
C GLN A 122 3.14 -11.17 -2.12
N ASP A 123 2.28 -10.99 -3.10
CA ASP A 123 2.70 -10.70 -4.47
C ASP A 123 3.32 -9.30 -4.60
N TYR A 124 2.82 -8.32 -3.83
CA TYR A 124 3.46 -7.02 -3.71
C TYR A 124 4.93 -7.15 -3.26
N VAL A 125 5.22 -7.97 -2.25
CA VAL A 125 6.59 -8.24 -1.81
C VAL A 125 7.43 -8.79 -2.96
N TYR A 126 6.91 -9.77 -3.70
CA TYR A 126 7.59 -10.32 -4.87
C TYR A 126 7.92 -9.23 -5.90
N VAL A 127 6.99 -8.31 -6.16
CA VAL A 127 7.19 -7.18 -7.07
C VAL A 127 8.27 -6.23 -6.53
N LEU A 128 8.17 -5.81 -5.27
CA LEU A 128 9.10 -4.84 -4.66
C LEU A 128 10.51 -5.41 -4.43
N ARG A 129 10.67 -6.73 -4.42
CA ARG A 129 11.99 -7.39 -4.34
C ARG A 129 12.68 -7.52 -5.71
N GLN A 130 12.09 -7.05 -6.79
CA GLN A 130 12.79 -6.92 -8.07
C GLN A 130 13.83 -5.81 -8.02
N SER A 131 14.97 -6.00 -8.69
CA SER A 131 16.17 -5.15 -8.58
C SER A 131 15.93 -3.67 -8.90
N HIS A 132 14.98 -3.34 -9.78
CA HIS A 132 14.68 -1.96 -10.12
C HIS A 132 13.98 -1.19 -8.98
N PHE A 133 13.47 -1.88 -7.96
CA PHE A 133 12.94 -1.29 -6.73
C PHE A 133 13.95 -1.31 -5.57
N ALA A 134 15.19 -1.72 -5.80
CA ALA A 134 16.20 -1.87 -4.75
C ALA A 134 16.42 -0.59 -3.92
N GLY A 135 16.20 0.58 -4.52
CA GLY A 135 16.27 1.86 -3.80
C GLY A 135 15.26 2.01 -2.65
N ALA A 136 14.19 1.23 -2.66
CA ALA A 136 13.15 1.26 -1.61
C ALA A 136 13.35 0.19 -0.50
N TRP A 137 14.37 -0.66 -0.59
CA TRP A 137 14.65 -1.66 0.44
C TRP A 137 15.29 -1.00 1.67
N LYS A 138 14.95 -1.44 2.87
CA LYS A 138 15.51 -0.91 4.14
C LYS A 138 17.03 -0.88 4.15
N SER A 139 17.69 -1.88 3.58
CA SER A 139 19.14 -1.95 3.46
C SER A 139 19.74 -0.83 2.61
N ASN A 140 18.95 -0.20 1.71
CA ASN A 140 19.38 0.87 0.81
C ASN A 140 18.73 2.22 1.12
N ALA A 141 17.63 2.22 1.84
CA ALA A 141 16.85 3.39 2.26
C ALA A 141 16.86 3.48 3.80
N PRO A 142 17.70 4.32 4.41
CA PRO A 142 17.81 4.42 5.86
C PRO A 142 16.51 4.86 6.57
N THR A 143 15.65 5.58 5.85
CA THR A 143 14.35 6.03 6.35
C THR A 143 13.23 5.66 5.40
N TYR A 144 11.97 5.64 5.89
CA TYR A 144 10.83 5.43 5.02
C TYR A 144 10.69 6.53 3.96
N GLN A 145 11.14 7.77 4.27
CA GLN A 145 11.16 8.88 3.31
C GLN A 145 12.10 8.60 2.14
N ASP A 146 13.28 8.01 2.41
CA ASP A 146 14.18 7.57 1.34
C ASP A 146 13.53 6.49 0.48
N ALA A 147 12.83 5.55 1.10
CA ALA A 147 12.11 4.49 0.39
C ALA A 147 10.97 5.04 -0.48
N THR A 148 10.16 5.96 0.03
CA THR A 148 9.08 6.59 -0.75
C THR A 148 9.61 7.46 -1.89
N ALA A 149 10.72 8.17 -1.68
CA ALA A 149 11.40 8.92 -2.72
C ALA A 149 11.90 7.99 -3.85
N ALA A 150 12.49 6.83 -3.50
CA ALA A 150 12.97 5.84 -4.47
C ALA A 150 11.83 5.18 -5.29
N LEU A 151 10.61 5.14 -4.77
CA LEU A 151 9.43 4.63 -5.48
C LEU A 151 8.87 5.65 -6.48
N THR A 152 9.14 6.94 -6.29
CA THR A 152 8.66 8.00 -7.17
C THR A 152 9.36 7.92 -8.53
N GLY A 153 8.60 7.89 -9.61
CA GLY A 153 9.10 7.71 -10.97
C GLY A 153 9.42 6.26 -11.35
N VAL A 154 9.43 5.33 -10.37
CA VAL A 154 9.68 3.89 -10.61
C VAL A 154 8.42 3.07 -10.42
N TYR A 155 7.72 3.26 -9.30
CA TYR A 155 6.44 2.61 -9.02
C TYR A 155 5.27 3.38 -9.63
N ALA A 156 5.24 4.70 -9.46
CA ALA A 156 4.26 5.60 -10.05
C ALA A 156 4.97 6.78 -10.74
N THR A 157 4.41 7.23 -11.86
CA THR A 157 4.94 8.37 -12.64
C THR A 157 4.65 9.73 -12.00
N ASP A 158 3.74 9.79 -11.02
CA ASP A 158 3.39 11.00 -10.29
C ASP A 158 4.60 11.53 -9.50
N SER A 159 5.08 12.72 -9.85
CA SER A 159 6.22 13.38 -9.19
C SER A 159 5.99 13.70 -7.70
N HIS A 160 4.74 13.72 -7.24
CA HIS A 160 4.35 13.95 -5.86
C HIS A 160 4.01 12.64 -5.11
N TYR A 161 4.32 11.49 -5.68
CA TYR A 161 3.96 10.19 -5.12
C TYR A 161 4.52 10.01 -3.70
N TYR A 162 5.81 10.33 -3.49
CA TYR A 162 6.43 10.29 -2.16
C TYR A 162 5.71 11.15 -1.13
N ALA A 163 5.28 12.35 -1.53
CA ALA A 163 4.62 13.27 -0.60
C ALA A 163 3.24 12.73 -0.16
N LYS A 164 2.51 12.08 -1.07
CA LYS A 164 1.23 11.42 -0.76
C LYS A 164 1.43 10.25 0.20
N LEU A 165 2.46 9.43 -0.02
CA LEU A 165 2.79 8.32 0.87
C LEU A 165 3.21 8.82 2.25
N ASN A 166 4.13 9.79 2.31
CA ASN A 166 4.60 10.36 3.58
C ASN A 166 3.45 10.96 4.38
N TYR A 167 2.54 11.69 3.72
CA TYR A 167 1.34 12.21 4.37
C TYR A 167 0.50 11.09 5.01
N LEU A 168 0.25 9.99 4.31
CA LEU A 168 -0.50 8.86 4.85
C LEU A 168 0.23 8.18 6.00
N ILE A 169 1.54 8.01 5.89
CA ILE A 169 2.38 7.42 6.95
C ILE A 169 2.28 8.23 8.24
N GLU A 170 2.37 9.55 8.13
CA GLU A 170 2.27 10.46 9.27
C GLU A 170 0.84 10.53 9.82
N ALA A 171 -0.16 10.73 8.94
CA ALA A 171 -1.57 10.90 9.33
C ALA A 171 -2.13 9.71 10.09
N TYR A 172 -1.68 8.49 9.76
CA TYR A 172 -2.14 7.25 10.38
C TYR A 172 -1.08 6.60 11.30
N ASN A 173 0.03 7.31 11.60
CA ASN A 173 1.11 6.81 12.46
C ASN A 173 1.58 5.40 12.05
N LEU A 174 1.78 5.18 10.74
CA LEU A 174 2.06 3.85 10.20
C LEU A 174 3.45 3.31 10.56
N THR A 175 4.38 4.18 10.96
CA THR A 175 5.74 3.78 11.40
C THR A 175 5.73 2.83 12.61
N GLN A 176 4.65 2.82 13.40
CA GLN A 176 4.46 1.84 14.48
C GLN A 176 4.52 0.38 13.98
N PHE A 177 4.26 0.15 12.68
CA PHE A 177 4.31 -1.17 12.06
C PHE A 177 5.69 -1.53 11.51
N ASP A 178 6.67 -0.62 11.51
CA ASP A 178 8.03 -0.87 11.02
C ASP A 178 8.92 -1.63 12.01
N SER A 179 8.45 -1.78 13.26
CA SER A 179 9.11 -2.58 14.31
C SER A 179 8.38 -3.90 14.54
N PRO A 180 9.08 -4.94 15.04
CA PRO A 180 8.44 -6.18 15.44
C PRO A 180 7.28 -5.95 16.41
N SER A 181 6.20 -6.74 16.30
CA SER A 181 5.17 -6.76 17.32
C SER A 181 5.80 -7.27 18.62
N TYR A 182 5.73 -6.46 19.69
CA TYR A 182 6.02 -6.98 21.01
C TYR A 182 4.91 -7.98 21.35
N GLN A 183 5.17 -9.26 21.15
CA GLN A 183 4.39 -10.27 21.85
C GLN A 183 4.74 -10.09 23.33
N THR A 184 3.84 -9.52 24.09
CA THR A 184 3.86 -9.65 25.55
C THR A 184 3.80 -11.14 25.81
N GLY A 185 4.97 -11.75 26.06
CA GLY A 185 5.08 -13.16 26.36
C GLY A 185 4.19 -13.46 27.54
N ALA A 186 3.16 -14.28 27.30
CA ALA A 186 2.48 -14.97 28.37
C ALA A 186 3.58 -15.72 29.11
N SER A 187 3.92 -15.22 30.30
CA SER A 187 4.83 -15.86 31.24
C SER A 187 4.34 -17.28 31.46
N ASN A 188 5.06 -18.27 30.96
CA ASN A 188 4.87 -19.64 31.36
C ASN A 188 5.20 -19.72 32.86
N MET A 189 4.18 -19.54 33.71
CA MET A 189 4.23 -20.06 35.08
C MET A 189 4.19 -21.59 34.99
N VAL A 190 5.36 -22.17 34.97
CA VAL A 190 5.53 -23.58 35.30
C VAL A 190 5.40 -23.69 36.83
N TYR A 191 4.38 -24.34 37.31
CA TYR A 191 4.28 -24.88 38.66
C TYR A 191 4.80 -26.31 38.66
#